data_d8cec3affa081463ae70661869e20be9
#
_entry.id   d8cec3affa081463ae70661869e20be9
#
_cell.length_a   1.000
_cell.length_b   1.000
_cell.length_c   1.000
_cell.angle_alpha   90.00
_cell.angle_beta   90.00
_cell.angle_gamma   90.00
#
_symmetry.space_group_name_H-M   'P 1'
#
loop_
_entity.id
_entity.type
_entity.pdbx_description
1 polymer ?
#
loop_
_entity_poly.entity_id
_entity_poly.type
_entity_poly.pdbx_seq_one_letter_code
_entity_poly.pdbx_strand_id
1 'polypeptide(L)' 'MQTIKYVHWQDGDWWLGYLEEYPDYWTQGESLPDLIEHLKDLYLDLSGGHIPGARKVGELVLP' A
#
# COMPACT_ATOMS: atom_id res chain seq x y z
N MET A 1 -8.79 -10.57 -13.54
CA MET A 1 -8.79 -9.44 -12.61
C MET A 1 -7.80 -9.72 -11.48
N GLN A 2 -6.92 -8.79 -11.21
CA GLN A 2 -5.93 -8.95 -10.15
C GLN A 2 -6.41 -8.27 -8.88
N THR A 3 -6.26 -8.96 -7.75
CA THR A 3 -6.51 -8.37 -6.44
C THR A 3 -5.22 -8.33 -5.64
N ILE A 4 -5.06 -7.25 -4.88
CA ILE A 4 -3.94 -7.11 -3.96
C ILE A 4 -4.51 -6.73 -2.60
N LYS A 5 -3.78 -7.07 -1.55
CA LYS A 5 -4.22 -6.80 -0.19
C LYS A 5 -3.65 -5.49 0.31
N TYR A 6 -4.42 -4.80 1.12
CA TYR A 6 -3.97 -3.58 1.77
C TYR A 6 -4.40 -3.60 3.24
N VAL A 7 -3.63 -2.90 4.05
CA VAL A 7 -3.93 -2.73 5.48
C VAL A 7 -4.41 -1.29 5.65
N HIS A 8 -5.49 -1.10 6.41
CA HIS A 8 -6.03 0.22 6.64
C HIS A 8 -6.54 0.37 8.06
N TRP A 9 -6.52 1.59 8.54
CA TRP A 9 -7.08 1.93 9.85
C TRP A 9 -7.48 3.40 9.83
N GLN A 10 -8.24 3.80 10.84
CA GLN A 10 -8.71 5.16 10.97
C GLN A 10 -7.99 5.82 12.14
N ASP A 11 -7.51 7.05 11.93
CA ASP A 11 -6.87 7.86 12.96
C ASP A 11 -7.53 9.23 12.95
N GLY A 12 -8.44 9.48 13.89
CA GLY A 12 -9.25 10.68 13.88
C GLY A 12 -10.11 10.72 12.63
N ASP A 13 -9.99 11.81 11.89
CA ASP A 13 -10.75 12.01 10.65
C ASP A 13 -10.04 11.45 9.42
N TRP A 14 -8.85 10.87 9.59
CA TRP A 14 -8.04 10.38 8.50
C TRP A 14 -8.08 8.86 8.41
N TRP A 15 -8.10 8.37 7.19
CA TRP A 15 -7.91 6.95 6.89
C TRP A 15 -6.47 6.76 6.46
N LEU A 16 -5.79 5.82 7.08
CA LEU A 16 -4.39 5.51 6.79
C LEU A 16 -4.29 4.09 6.26
N GLY A 17 -3.29 3.85 5.44
CA GLY A 17 -3.11 2.51 4.94
C GLY A 17 -1.83 2.33 4.16
N TYR A 18 -1.55 1.06 3.87
CA TYR A 18 -0.43 0.69 3.01
C TYR A 18 -0.78 -0.61 2.27
N LEU A 19 -0.09 -0.82 1.17
CA LEU A 19 -0.20 -2.08 0.44
C LEU A 19 0.59 -3.16 1.17
N GLU A 20 0.02 -4.34 1.32
CA GLU A 20 0.68 -5.43 2.06
C GLU A 20 2.04 -5.78 1.46
N GLU A 21 2.19 -5.69 0.14
CA GLU A 21 3.45 -5.96 -0.55
C GLU A 21 4.50 -4.88 -0.34
N TYR A 22 4.08 -3.67 0.08
CA TYR A 22 4.98 -2.52 0.23
C TYR A 22 4.73 -1.82 1.57
N PRO A 23 5.01 -2.48 2.70
CA PRO A 23 4.61 -1.98 4.01
C PRO A 23 5.33 -0.71 4.48
N ASP A 24 6.40 -0.31 3.80
CA ASP A 24 7.12 0.91 4.16
C ASP A 24 6.50 2.17 3.56
N TYR A 25 5.48 2.03 2.71
CA TYR A 25 4.93 3.15 1.95
C TYR A 25 3.48 3.38 2.36
N TRP A 26 3.28 4.25 3.34
CA TRP A 26 1.96 4.59 3.86
C TRP A 26 1.37 5.76 3.10
N THR A 27 0.06 5.78 2.99
CA THR A 27 -0.67 6.90 2.43
C THR A 27 -1.91 7.16 3.27
N GLN A 28 -2.62 8.23 2.98
CA GLN A 28 -3.80 8.62 3.73
C GLN A 28 -4.89 9.13 2.81
N GLY A 29 -6.11 9.17 3.34
CA GLY A 29 -7.25 9.71 2.63
C GLY A 29 -8.27 10.25 3.61
N GLU A 30 -9.18 11.08 3.12
CA GLU A 30 -10.24 11.67 3.92
C GLU A 30 -11.42 10.71 4.12
N SER A 31 -11.47 9.66 3.32
CA SER A 31 -12.47 8.60 3.39
C SER A 31 -11.81 7.30 2.94
N LEU A 32 -12.48 6.18 3.17
CA LEU A 32 -11.95 4.90 2.68
C LEU A 32 -11.86 4.86 1.15
N PRO A 33 -12.87 5.29 0.39
CA PRO A 33 -12.73 5.36 -1.07
C PRO A 33 -11.58 6.24 -1.53
N ASP A 34 -11.34 7.37 -0.84
CA ASP A 34 -10.22 8.25 -1.15
C ASP A 34 -8.88 7.57 -0.88
N LEU A 35 -8.77 6.87 0.25
CA LEU A 35 -7.58 6.08 0.57
C LEU A 35 -7.31 5.03 -0.51
N ILE A 36 -8.35 4.33 -0.96
CA ILE A 36 -8.21 3.29 -1.98
C ILE A 36 -7.67 3.87 -3.29
N GLU A 37 -8.14 5.05 -3.69
CA GLU A 37 -7.62 5.71 -4.89
C GLU A 37 -6.13 6.04 -4.75
N HIS A 38 -5.72 6.55 -3.59
CA HIS A 38 -4.32 6.85 -3.31
C HIS A 38 -3.47 5.57 -3.31
N LEU A 39 -4.00 4.46 -2.78
CA LEU A 39 -3.31 3.18 -2.79
C LEU A 39 -3.12 2.63 -4.20
N LYS A 40 -4.11 2.83 -5.08
CA LYS A 40 -3.98 2.43 -6.47
C LYS A 40 -2.87 3.19 -7.18
N ASP A 41 -2.79 4.50 -6.96
CA ASP A 41 -1.74 5.33 -7.53
C ASP A 41 -0.37 4.89 -7.01
N LEU A 42 -0.29 4.63 -5.71
CA LEU A 42 0.94 4.17 -5.08
C LEU A 42 1.39 2.82 -5.65
N TYR A 43 0.45 1.90 -5.87
CA TYR A 43 0.75 0.60 -6.46
C TYR A 43 1.36 0.75 -7.86
N LEU A 44 0.78 1.62 -8.68
CA LEU A 44 1.30 1.86 -10.02
C LEU A 44 2.71 2.43 -9.98
N ASP A 45 2.99 3.34 -9.06
CA ASP A 45 4.31 3.92 -8.92
C ASP A 45 5.34 2.89 -8.44
N LEU A 46 4.99 2.10 -7.43
CA LEU A 46 5.89 1.12 -6.85
C LEU A 46 6.13 -0.07 -7.78
N SER A 47 5.07 -0.60 -8.38
CA SER A 47 5.19 -1.77 -9.25
C SER A 47 5.77 -1.42 -10.62
N GLY A 48 5.64 -0.17 -11.04
CA GLY A 48 6.18 0.29 -12.30
C GLY A 48 7.66 0.67 -12.27
N GLY A 49 8.31 0.57 -11.10
CA GLY A 49 9.71 0.91 -10.98
C GLY A 49 10.00 2.40 -10.95
N HIS A 50 8.99 3.21 -10.69
CA HIS A 50 9.14 4.67 -10.64
C HIS A 50 9.82 5.15 -9.37
N ILE A 51 9.85 4.30 -8.33
CA ILE A 51 10.49 4.59 -7.05
C ILE A 51 11.72 3.70 -6.94
N PRO A 52 12.93 4.26 -7.02
CA PRO A 52 14.16 3.47 -6.89
C PRO A 52 14.25 2.81 -5.52
N GLY A 53 14.65 1.54 -5.50
CA GLY A 53 14.85 0.82 -4.25
C GLY A 53 13.59 0.50 -3.49
N ALA A 54 12.44 0.45 -4.17
CA ALA A 54 11.19 0.05 -3.53
C ALA A 54 11.33 -1.34 -2.91
N ARG A 55 10.95 -1.45 -1.64
CA ARG A 55 11.06 -2.71 -0.91
C ARG A 55 9.85 -3.57 -1.16
N LYS A 56 10.07 -4.85 -1.18
CA LYS A 56 9.03 -5.85 -1.42
C LYS A 56 8.97 -6.82 -0.28
N VAL A 57 7.79 -7.40 -0.07
CA VAL A 57 7.59 -8.47 0.91
C VAL A 57 7.91 -9.79 0.24
N GLY A 58 8.74 -10.58 0.88
CA GLY A 58 9.03 -11.94 0.46
C GLY A 58 8.77 -12.90 1.60
N GLU A 59 8.78 -14.18 1.29
CA GLU A 59 8.62 -15.22 2.30
C GLU A 59 9.94 -15.97 2.48
N LEU A 60 10.31 -16.18 3.74
CA LEU A 60 11.50 -16.94 4.09
C LEU A 60 11.04 -18.25 4.72
N VAL A 61 11.50 -19.36 4.16
CA VAL A 61 11.19 -20.68 4.70
C VAL A 61 12.23 -21.07 5.73
N LEU A 62 11.78 -21.40 6.93
CA LEU A 62 12.65 -21.85 8.01
C LEU A 62 12.55 -23.35 8.19
N PRO A 63 13.65 -24.04 8.51
CA PRO A 63 13.64 -25.48 8.77
C PRO A 63 12.90 -25.84 10.06
#